data_884fd86c5ccd05522a0f76da0f4e1a54
#
_entry.id   884fd86c5ccd05522a0f76da0f4e1a54
#
_cell.length_a   1.000
_cell.length_b   1.000
_cell.length_c   1.000
_cell.angle_alpha   90.00
_cell.angle_beta   90.00
_cell.angle_gamma   90.00
#
_symmetry.space_group_name_H-M   'P 1'
#
loop_
_entity.id
_entity.type
_entity.pdbx_description
1 polymer ?
#
loop_
_entity_poly.entity_id
_entity_poly.type
_entity_poly.pdbx_seq_one_letter_code
_entity_poly.pdbx_strand_id
1 'polypeptide(L)'
;YFYKTIKYYDFDKLSSFYKMFGFGMPTGVDIQGESQGVVPTIEYMNRRYGRSGWSKGSLLNYCIGQGELLVTPMQVFNYTNILATKGITYKPHFVKNNAKYQSDSIKISNDIWNRITMDMRKVITDEKGTGKAADPLNPNAKIFGKTGTAENPHGEDHAWFIGWMEYYEKKYSIVVLLENSGS
;
A
#
# COMPACT_ATOMS: atom_id res chain seq x y z
N TYR A 1 9.06 -13.94 -7.96
CA TYR A 1 8.07 -13.48 -8.94
C TYR A 1 8.34 -12.03 -9.37
N PHE A 2 8.33 -11.06 -8.45
CA PHE A 2 8.48 -9.63 -8.76
C PHE A 2 9.74 -9.30 -9.54
N TYR A 3 10.90 -9.86 -9.17
CA TYR A 3 12.15 -9.65 -9.89
C TYR A 3 12.15 -10.18 -11.34
N LYS A 4 11.30 -11.17 -11.65
CA LYS A 4 11.13 -11.64 -13.03
C LYS A 4 10.25 -10.70 -13.86
N THR A 5 9.24 -10.10 -13.24
CA THR A 5 8.29 -9.22 -13.93
C THR A 5 8.84 -7.82 -14.14
N ILE A 6 9.68 -7.33 -13.21
CA ILE A 6 10.18 -5.96 -13.25
C ILE A 6 11.03 -5.64 -14.49
N LYS A 7 11.62 -6.65 -15.17
CA LYS A 7 12.37 -6.44 -16.40
C LYS A 7 11.54 -5.83 -17.54
N TYR A 8 10.20 -5.89 -17.45
CA TYR A 8 9.25 -5.29 -18.39
C TYR A 8 8.83 -3.88 -18.03
N TYR A 9 9.35 -3.36 -16.91
CA TYR A 9 9.03 -2.04 -16.37
C TYR A 9 10.30 -1.23 -16.21
N ASP A 10 10.14 0.09 -16.24
CA ASP A 10 11.12 1.06 -15.79
C ASP A 10 10.59 1.82 -14.58
N PHE A 11 11.40 2.74 -14.03
CA PHE A 11 10.98 3.55 -12.89
C PHE A 11 9.72 4.36 -13.18
N ASP A 12 9.62 5.00 -14.34
CA ASP A 12 8.52 5.92 -14.64
C ASP A 12 7.20 5.16 -14.81
N LYS A 13 7.25 4.00 -15.46
CA LYS A 13 6.08 3.14 -15.60
C LYS A 13 5.59 2.60 -14.25
N LEU A 14 6.51 2.15 -13.40
CA LEU A 14 6.16 1.67 -12.05
C LEU A 14 5.68 2.83 -11.18
N SER A 15 6.32 3.99 -11.26
CA SER A 15 5.92 5.21 -10.55
C SER A 15 4.50 5.67 -10.93
N SER A 16 4.12 5.51 -12.20
CA SER A 16 2.76 5.81 -12.65
C SER A 16 1.72 4.92 -11.97
N PHE A 17 2.04 3.63 -11.74
CA PHE A 17 1.17 2.75 -10.97
C PHE A 17 1.08 3.17 -9.50
N TYR A 18 2.18 3.48 -8.83
CA TYR A 18 2.14 3.96 -7.46
C TYR A 18 1.29 5.24 -7.33
N LYS A 19 1.49 6.20 -8.23
CA LYS A 19 0.71 7.46 -8.25
C LYS A 19 -0.78 7.22 -8.50
N MET A 20 -1.14 6.27 -9.36
CA MET A 20 -2.53 5.89 -9.60
C MET A 20 -3.24 5.42 -8.33
N PHE A 21 -2.50 4.83 -7.39
CA PHE A 21 -3.01 4.41 -6.09
C PHE A 21 -2.86 5.48 -4.98
N GLY A 22 -2.46 6.71 -5.34
CA GLY A 22 -2.39 7.83 -4.40
C GLY A 22 -1.07 7.99 -3.66
N PHE A 23 -0.03 7.23 -4.01
CA PHE A 23 1.30 7.42 -3.44
C PHE A 23 2.04 8.60 -4.10
N GLY A 24 2.91 9.24 -3.33
CA GLY A 24 3.71 10.38 -3.81
C GLY A 24 2.94 11.70 -3.90
N MET A 25 1.77 11.77 -3.29
CA MET A 25 0.95 12.98 -3.17
C MET A 25 0.19 13.00 -1.85
N PRO A 26 -0.16 14.16 -1.30
CA PRO A 26 -1.03 14.25 -0.13
C PRO A 26 -2.37 13.56 -0.38
N THR A 27 -2.91 12.86 0.62
CA THR A 27 -4.23 12.23 0.53
C THR A 27 -5.36 13.26 0.60
N GLY A 28 -5.01 14.46 1.08
CA GLY A 28 -5.94 15.56 1.30
C GLY A 28 -6.79 15.38 2.55
N VAL A 29 -6.34 14.56 3.51
CA VAL A 29 -6.96 14.46 4.82
C VAL A 29 -7.06 15.83 5.50
N ASP A 30 -8.07 16.02 6.33
CA ASP A 30 -8.41 17.29 6.97
C ASP A 30 -7.51 17.65 8.17
N ILE A 31 -6.21 17.28 8.11
CA ILE A 31 -5.15 17.70 9.05
C ILE A 31 -4.07 18.46 8.31
N GLN A 32 -3.39 19.36 9.03
CA GLN A 32 -2.28 20.13 8.49
C GLN A 32 -0.96 19.34 8.52
N GLY A 33 -0.04 19.68 7.61
CA GLY A 33 1.31 19.12 7.61
C GLY A 33 1.44 17.72 7.03
N GLU A 34 0.48 17.28 6.20
CA GLU A 34 0.57 15.98 5.54
C GLU A 34 1.78 15.91 4.61
N SER A 35 2.62 14.90 4.80
CA SER A 35 3.75 14.62 3.90
C SER A 35 3.27 13.90 2.63
N GLN A 36 3.85 14.27 1.50
CA GLN A 36 3.55 13.59 0.23
C GLN A 36 4.32 12.29 0.01
N GLY A 37 5.28 11.95 0.87
CA GLY A 37 6.18 10.82 0.62
C GLY A 37 7.05 11.02 -0.63
N VAL A 38 7.65 9.94 -1.13
CA VAL A 38 8.47 9.94 -2.34
C VAL A 38 8.10 8.73 -3.20
N VAL A 39 7.73 8.99 -4.44
CA VAL A 39 7.60 7.97 -5.49
C VAL A 39 8.68 8.27 -6.53
N PRO A 40 9.81 7.52 -6.54
CA PRO A 40 10.95 7.81 -7.36
C PRO A 40 10.63 7.65 -8.85
N THR A 41 11.15 8.58 -9.66
CA THR A 41 11.15 8.54 -11.13
C THR A 41 12.59 8.48 -11.63
N ILE A 42 12.81 8.25 -12.92
CA ILE A 42 14.15 8.35 -13.53
C ILE A 42 14.74 9.74 -13.29
N GLU A 43 13.94 10.79 -13.41
CA GLU A 43 14.39 12.16 -13.15
C GLU A 43 14.80 12.35 -11.68
N TYR A 44 14.00 11.84 -10.72
CA TYR A 44 14.33 11.86 -9.30
C TYR A 44 15.68 11.18 -9.04
N MET A 45 15.87 9.96 -9.58
CA MET A 45 17.10 9.19 -9.42
C MET A 45 18.31 9.92 -10.02
N ASN A 46 18.16 10.48 -11.22
CA ASN A 46 19.21 11.26 -11.86
C ASN A 46 19.59 12.52 -11.07
N ARG A 47 18.62 13.21 -10.51
CA ARG A 47 18.86 14.42 -9.69
C ARG A 47 19.55 14.08 -8.37
N ARG A 48 19.19 12.97 -7.74
CA ARG A 48 19.71 12.57 -6.42
C ARG A 48 21.10 11.94 -6.51
N TYR A 49 21.34 11.11 -7.50
CA TYR A 49 22.56 10.28 -7.60
C TYR A 49 23.40 10.58 -8.83
N GLY A 50 22.97 11.44 -9.73
CA GLY A 50 23.56 11.59 -11.06
C GLY A 50 23.19 10.44 -12.00
N ARG A 51 23.38 10.66 -13.30
CA ARG A 51 22.95 9.67 -14.33
C ARG A 51 23.66 8.32 -14.25
N SER A 52 24.86 8.29 -13.69
CA SER A 52 25.68 7.06 -13.52
C SER A 52 25.74 6.57 -12.07
N GLY A 53 25.12 7.28 -11.12
CA GLY A 53 25.18 6.97 -9.69
C GLY A 53 24.13 5.96 -9.22
N TRP A 54 23.27 5.48 -10.08
CA TRP A 54 22.26 4.46 -9.80
C TRP A 54 22.19 3.42 -10.92
N SER A 55 21.64 2.27 -10.65
CA SER A 55 21.58 1.16 -11.62
C SER A 55 20.18 0.56 -11.71
N LYS A 56 19.99 -0.32 -12.68
CA LYS A 56 18.76 -1.14 -12.77
C LYS A 56 18.53 -2.01 -11.52
N GLY A 57 19.56 -2.26 -10.71
CA GLY A 57 19.43 -2.92 -9.41
C GLY A 57 18.53 -2.14 -8.43
N SER A 58 18.57 -0.81 -8.47
CA SER A 58 17.69 0.03 -7.64
C SER A 58 16.20 -0.20 -7.96
N LEU A 59 15.87 -0.57 -9.22
CA LEU A 59 14.51 -0.90 -9.62
C LEU A 59 14.01 -2.21 -8.97
N LEU A 60 14.92 -3.15 -8.66
CA LEU A 60 14.57 -4.39 -7.96
C LEU A 60 14.05 -4.11 -6.55
N ASN A 61 14.72 -3.23 -5.81
CA ASN A 61 14.27 -2.81 -4.49
C ASN A 61 12.94 -2.05 -4.59
N TYR A 62 12.83 -1.13 -5.55
CA TYR A 62 11.61 -0.35 -5.75
C TYR A 62 10.39 -1.22 -6.06
N CYS A 63 10.54 -2.31 -6.82
CA CYS A 63 9.42 -3.18 -7.19
C CYS A 63 8.85 -4.03 -6.04
N ILE A 64 9.55 -4.08 -4.91
CA ILE A 64 9.08 -4.74 -3.69
C ILE A 64 8.73 -3.75 -2.57
N GLY A 65 8.69 -2.45 -2.91
CA GLY A 65 8.33 -1.41 -1.94
C GLY A 65 9.48 -0.93 -1.07
N GLN A 66 10.72 -1.19 -1.47
CA GLN A 66 11.93 -0.80 -0.76
C GLN A 66 12.71 0.29 -1.52
N GLY A 67 13.85 0.68 -0.99
CA GLY A 67 14.74 1.67 -1.60
C GLY A 67 14.22 3.10 -1.42
N GLU A 68 14.13 3.85 -2.52
CA GLU A 68 13.77 5.28 -2.49
C GLU A 68 12.25 5.55 -2.34
N LEU A 69 11.42 4.51 -2.26
CA LEU A 69 9.99 4.68 -2.03
C LEU A 69 9.74 5.06 -0.57
N LEU A 70 9.19 6.23 -0.33
CA LEU A 70 8.75 6.68 0.99
C LEU A 70 7.25 6.93 0.98
N VAL A 71 6.54 6.28 1.89
CA VAL A 71 5.08 6.39 2.01
C VAL A 71 4.68 6.77 3.42
N THR A 72 3.57 7.49 3.55
CA THR A 72 2.99 7.77 4.86
C THR A 72 1.98 6.68 5.26
N PRO A 73 1.78 6.42 6.56
CA PRO A 73 0.71 5.52 7.00
C PRO A 73 -0.67 5.92 6.45
N MET A 74 -0.93 7.21 6.27
CA MET A 74 -2.19 7.69 5.70
C MET A 74 -2.34 7.33 4.22
N GLN A 75 -1.26 7.40 3.43
CA GLN A 75 -1.28 6.94 2.04
C GLN A 75 -1.52 5.43 1.97
N VAL A 76 -0.87 4.66 2.84
CA VAL A 76 -1.07 3.20 2.92
C VAL A 76 -2.50 2.87 3.36
N PHE A 77 -3.09 3.64 4.30
CA PHE A 77 -4.49 3.51 4.69
C PHE A 77 -5.44 3.79 3.53
N ASN A 78 -5.20 4.87 2.77
CA ASN A 78 -6.00 5.19 1.59
C ASN A 78 -5.89 4.10 0.52
N TYR A 79 -4.69 3.59 0.26
CA TYR A 79 -4.46 2.44 -0.61
C TYR A 79 -5.24 1.19 -0.14
N THR A 80 -5.25 0.92 1.17
CA THR A 80 -6.01 -0.19 1.75
C THR A 80 -7.52 -0.03 1.50
N ASN A 81 -8.05 1.19 1.61
CA ASN A 81 -9.44 1.49 1.28
C ASN A 81 -9.74 1.25 -0.21
N ILE A 82 -8.84 1.62 -1.10
CA ILE A 82 -8.96 1.35 -2.54
C ILE A 82 -9.06 -0.16 -2.81
N LEU A 83 -8.25 -0.96 -2.14
CA LEU A 83 -8.32 -2.44 -2.24
C LEU A 83 -9.66 -2.97 -1.72
N ALA A 84 -10.08 -2.52 -0.53
CA ALA A 84 -11.33 -2.94 0.12
C ALA A 84 -12.57 -2.62 -0.71
N THR A 85 -12.53 -1.52 -1.46
CA THR A 85 -13.64 -1.03 -2.29
C THR A 85 -13.52 -1.40 -3.77
N LYS A 86 -12.48 -2.18 -4.13
CA LYS A 86 -12.19 -2.58 -5.52
C LYS A 86 -12.05 -1.39 -6.47
N GLY A 87 -11.24 -0.44 -6.04
CA GLY A 87 -10.83 0.69 -6.87
C GLY A 87 -11.49 2.01 -6.57
N ILE A 88 -12.48 2.09 -5.69
CA ILE A 88 -13.09 3.38 -5.35
C ILE A 88 -12.14 4.16 -4.44
N THR A 89 -11.84 5.40 -4.83
CA THR A 89 -10.99 6.31 -4.06
C THR A 89 -11.85 7.28 -3.27
N TYR A 90 -11.47 7.52 -2.02
CA TYR A 90 -12.14 8.49 -1.14
C TYR A 90 -11.10 9.46 -0.58
N LYS A 91 -11.50 10.69 -0.34
CA LYS A 91 -10.71 11.63 0.45
C LYS A 91 -10.90 11.27 1.93
N PRO A 92 -9.84 10.85 2.65
CA PRO A 92 -9.95 10.54 4.07
C PRO A 92 -10.25 11.81 4.88
N HIS A 93 -10.91 11.65 6.03
CA HIS A 93 -11.23 12.76 6.93
C HIS A 93 -11.39 12.24 8.36
N PHE A 94 -11.04 13.06 9.34
CA PHE A 94 -11.27 12.81 10.76
C PHE A 94 -12.55 13.47 11.25
N VAL A 95 -12.85 14.66 10.74
CA VAL A 95 -14.03 15.39 11.17
C VAL A 95 -15.26 14.85 10.46
N LYS A 96 -16.22 14.33 11.25
CA LYS A 96 -17.49 13.89 10.71
C LYS A 96 -18.26 15.11 10.17
N ASN A 97 -18.46 15.14 8.87
CA ASN A 97 -19.29 16.16 8.24
C ASN A 97 -20.25 15.48 7.25
N ASN A 98 -21.27 16.24 6.82
CA ASN A 98 -22.26 15.77 5.87
C ASN A 98 -21.84 16.01 4.41
N ALA A 99 -20.60 16.43 4.14
CA ALA A 99 -20.13 16.65 2.79
C ALA A 99 -20.05 15.30 2.05
N LYS A 100 -20.67 15.26 0.87
CA LYS A 100 -20.46 14.14 -0.06
C LYS A 100 -19.08 14.34 -0.68
N TYR A 101 -18.09 13.58 -0.20
CA TYR A 101 -16.79 13.56 -0.86
C TYR A 101 -16.95 12.89 -2.22
N GLN A 102 -16.53 13.58 -3.26
CA GLN A 102 -16.49 13.01 -4.59
C GLN A 102 -15.51 11.84 -4.58
N SER A 103 -15.99 10.68 -4.96
CA SER A 103 -15.14 9.50 -5.18
C SER A 103 -14.80 9.40 -6.66
N ASP A 104 -13.58 8.96 -6.94
CA ASP A 104 -13.16 8.55 -8.27
C ASP A 104 -12.96 7.03 -8.27
N SER A 105 -12.63 6.45 -9.41
CA SER A 105 -12.42 5.02 -9.50
C SER A 105 -11.20 4.65 -10.35
N ILE A 106 -10.40 3.73 -9.84
CA ILE A 106 -9.31 3.10 -10.58
C ILE A 106 -9.89 1.99 -11.44
N LYS A 107 -9.78 2.15 -12.76
CA LYS A 107 -10.33 1.20 -13.73
C LYS A 107 -9.38 0.00 -13.92
N ILE A 108 -9.62 -1.03 -13.14
CA ILE A 108 -8.97 -2.35 -13.26
C ILE A 108 -10.09 -3.39 -13.39
N SER A 109 -9.86 -4.48 -14.12
CA SER A 109 -10.88 -5.51 -14.33
C SER A 109 -11.32 -6.14 -13.00
N ASN A 110 -12.59 -6.52 -12.91
CA ASN A 110 -13.14 -7.18 -11.73
C ASN A 110 -12.42 -8.48 -11.39
N ASP A 111 -11.91 -9.19 -12.38
CA ASP A 111 -11.16 -10.42 -12.15
C ASP A 111 -9.87 -10.18 -11.37
N ILE A 112 -9.16 -9.09 -11.68
CA ILE A 112 -7.95 -8.69 -10.94
C ILE A 112 -8.30 -8.29 -9.52
N TRP A 113 -9.36 -7.49 -9.31
CA TRP A 113 -9.81 -7.12 -7.97
C TRP A 113 -10.22 -8.35 -7.15
N ASN A 114 -10.97 -9.28 -7.75
CA ASN A 114 -11.38 -10.51 -7.09
C ASN A 114 -10.16 -11.37 -6.72
N ARG A 115 -9.19 -11.48 -7.62
CA ARG A 115 -7.95 -12.21 -7.35
C ARG A 115 -7.18 -11.62 -6.20
N ILE A 116 -6.96 -10.31 -6.17
CA ILE A 116 -6.29 -9.61 -5.06
C ILE A 116 -7.04 -9.86 -3.75
N THR A 117 -8.36 -9.70 -3.75
CA THR A 117 -9.20 -9.96 -2.56
C THR A 117 -9.02 -11.39 -2.06
N MET A 118 -9.09 -12.38 -2.94
CA MET A 118 -8.90 -13.79 -2.59
C MET A 118 -7.49 -14.05 -2.01
N ASP A 119 -6.46 -13.49 -2.62
CA ASP A 119 -5.09 -13.69 -2.18
C ASP A 119 -4.83 -13.02 -0.83
N MET A 120 -5.40 -11.83 -0.58
CA MET A 120 -5.37 -11.19 0.74
C MET A 120 -6.17 -11.97 1.81
N ARG A 121 -7.25 -12.65 1.42
CA ARG A 121 -7.96 -13.56 2.35
C ARG A 121 -7.09 -14.75 2.73
N LYS A 122 -6.35 -15.34 1.79
CA LYS A 122 -5.44 -16.46 2.04
C LYS A 122 -4.31 -16.11 3.00
N VAL A 123 -3.83 -14.87 3.03
CA VAL A 123 -2.84 -14.44 4.03
C VAL A 123 -3.33 -14.69 5.46
N ILE A 124 -4.65 -14.63 5.67
CA ILE A 124 -5.30 -14.85 6.98
C ILE A 124 -5.69 -16.33 7.18
N THR A 125 -6.20 -16.98 6.14
CA THR A 125 -6.87 -18.30 6.29
C THR A 125 -6.02 -19.48 5.88
N ASP A 126 -4.99 -19.29 5.05
CA ASP A 126 -4.13 -20.38 4.59
C ASP A 126 -3.28 -20.90 5.75
N GLU A 127 -2.99 -22.19 5.75
CA GLU A 127 -2.14 -22.80 6.77
C GLU A 127 -0.76 -22.15 6.88
N LYS A 128 -0.20 -21.71 5.75
CA LYS A 128 1.06 -20.98 5.65
C LYS A 128 0.88 -19.46 5.59
N GLY A 129 -0.32 -18.96 5.87
CA GLY A 129 -0.61 -17.54 5.85
C GLY A 129 0.12 -16.77 6.95
N THR A 130 0.81 -15.69 6.59
CA THR A 130 1.62 -14.88 7.52
C THR A 130 0.77 -14.00 8.43
N GLY A 131 -0.51 -13.84 8.14
CA GLY A 131 -1.46 -13.02 8.91
C GLY A 131 -2.48 -13.81 9.72
N LYS A 132 -2.28 -15.10 9.97
CA LYS A 132 -3.24 -15.97 10.70
C LYS A 132 -3.66 -15.43 12.06
N ALA A 133 -2.76 -14.79 12.78
CA ALA A 133 -3.05 -14.18 14.07
C ALA A 133 -4.13 -13.09 14.03
N ALA A 134 -4.40 -12.55 12.86
CA ALA A 134 -5.47 -11.55 12.65
C ALA A 134 -6.85 -12.20 12.42
N ASP A 135 -6.97 -13.53 12.37
CA ASP A 135 -8.28 -14.17 12.22
C ASP A 135 -9.11 -13.95 13.50
N PRO A 136 -10.28 -13.29 13.41
CA PRO A 136 -11.09 -12.95 14.58
C PRO A 136 -11.78 -14.16 15.19
N LEU A 137 -11.69 -15.35 14.60
CA LEU A 137 -12.41 -16.58 15.00
C LEU A 137 -13.94 -16.35 15.12
N ASN A 138 -14.44 -15.36 14.40
CA ASN A 138 -15.86 -14.99 14.36
C ASN A 138 -16.43 -15.26 12.97
N PRO A 139 -17.43 -16.12 12.81
CA PRO A 139 -17.97 -16.50 11.50
C PRO A 139 -18.61 -15.34 10.73
N ASN A 140 -19.02 -14.29 11.45
CA ASN A 140 -19.62 -13.09 10.84
C ASN A 140 -18.58 -12.04 10.41
N ALA A 141 -17.31 -12.24 10.75
CA ALA A 141 -16.22 -11.34 10.39
C ALA A 141 -15.25 -12.01 9.42
N LYS A 142 -14.92 -11.33 8.33
CA LYS A 142 -13.92 -11.78 7.36
C LYS A 142 -12.81 -10.75 7.29
N ILE A 143 -11.58 -11.15 7.58
CA ILE A 143 -10.42 -10.28 7.45
C ILE A 143 -9.65 -10.63 6.18
N PHE A 144 -9.21 -9.60 5.51
CA PHE A 144 -8.36 -9.61 4.33
C PHE A 144 -7.13 -8.79 4.67
N GLY A 145 -5.93 -9.30 4.49
CA GLY A 145 -4.76 -8.57 4.94
C GLY A 145 -3.48 -8.94 4.21
N LYS A 146 -2.46 -8.15 4.48
CA LYS A 146 -1.08 -8.39 4.05
C LYS A 146 -0.13 -7.90 5.12
N THR A 147 0.80 -8.74 5.49
CA THR A 147 1.95 -8.39 6.33
C THR A 147 3.06 -7.80 5.47
N GLY A 148 3.85 -6.92 6.02
CA GLY A 148 5.01 -6.33 5.37
C GLY A 148 6.12 -6.09 6.36
N THR A 149 7.35 -6.12 5.88
CA THR A 149 8.54 -5.72 6.62
C THR A 149 9.25 -4.66 5.78
N ALA A 150 9.52 -3.50 6.37
CA ALA A 150 10.31 -2.45 5.75
C ALA A 150 11.68 -2.42 6.42
N GLU A 151 12.73 -2.67 5.63
CA GLU A 151 14.11 -2.61 6.10
C GLU A 151 14.44 -1.21 6.60
N ASN A 152 15.09 -1.13 7.76
CA ASN A 152 15.54 0.11 8.36
C ASN A 152 17.05 0.09 8.54
N PRO A 153 17.82 0.85 7.73
CA PRO A 153 19.28 0.86 7.82
C PRO A 153 19.81 1.50 9.12
N HIS A 154 18.94 2.09 9.93
CA HIS A 154 19.32 2.81 11.17
C HIS A 154 18.80 2.15 12.44
N GLY A 155 18.21 0.96 12.35
CA GLY A 155 17.65 0.24 13.49
C GLY A 155 17.01 -1.08 13.09
N GLU A 156 16.18 -1.61 13.97
CA GLU A 156 15.37 -2.79 13.65
C GLU A 156 14.34 -2.46 12.54
N ASP A 157 13.97 -3.45 11.78
CA ASP A 157 12.99 -3.34 10.72
C ASP A 157 11.63 -2.82 11.24
N HIS A 158 10.85 -2.24 10.36
CA HIS A 158 9.47 -1.85 10.67
C HIS A 158 8.50 -2.95 10.25
N ALA A 159 7.65 -3.38 11.16
CA ALA A 159 6.59 -4.34 10.85
C ALA A 159 5.31 -3.62 10.42
N TRP A 160 4.72 -4.09 9.33
CA TRP A 160 3.48 -3.57 8.77
C TRP A 160 2.40 -4.64 8.71
N PHE A 161 1.18 -4.24 9.01
CA PHE A 161 -0.02 -4.97 8.63
C PHE A 161 -1.01 -4.01 8.00
N ILE A 162 -1.52 -4.37 6.83
CA ILE A 162 -2.59 -3.66 6.15
C ILE A 162 -3.75 -4.61 5.91
N GLY A 163 -4.98 -4.13 6.01
CA GLY A 163 -6.12 -4.99 5.73
C GLY A 163 -7.46 -4.31 5.95
N TRP A 164 -8.50 -5.08 5.71
CA TRP A 164 -9.86 -4.68 6.06
C TRP A 164 -10.64 -5.87 6.60
N MET A 165 -11.63 -5.54 7.40
CA MET A 165 -12.61 -6.49 7.90
C MET A 165 -13.97 -6.22 7.24
N GLU A 166 -14.61 -7.27 6.77
CA GLU A 166 -16.03 -7.26 6.44
C GLU A 166 -16.80 -7.85 7.61
N TYR A 167 -17.70 -7.05 8.18
CA TYR A 167 -18.56 -7.47 9.29
C TYR A 167 -19.99 -7.04 8.98
N TYR A 168 -20.86 -8.01 8.72
CA TYR A 168 -22.15 -7.80 8.08
C TYR A 168 -21.99 -7.01 6.78
N GLU A 169 -22.69 -5.88 6.63
CA GLU A 169 -22.63 -5.02 5.43
C GLU A 169 -21.57 -3.91 5.51
N LYS A 170 -20.79 -3.86 6.59
CA LYS A 170 -19.80 -2.81 6.83
C LYS A 170 -18.39 -3.30 6.54
N LYS A 171 -17.56 -2.37 6.07
CA LYS A 171 -16.12 -2.58 5.89
C LYS A 171 -15.35 -1.64 6.80
N TYR A 172 -14.33 -2.17 7.43
CA TYR A 172 -13.45 -1.43 8.33
C TYR A 172 -12.02 -1.68 7.90
N SER A 173 -11.32 -0.67 7.43
CA SER A 173 -9.91 -0.77 7.06
C SER A 173 -9.00 -0.48 8.25
N ILE A 174 -7.84 -1.13 8.27
CA ILE A 174 -6.83 -0.96 9.28
C ILE A 174 -5.44 -0.94 8.65
N VAL A 175 -4.59 -0.07 9.18
CA VAL A 175 -3.14 -0.10 8.94
C VAL A 175 -2.46 -0.03 10.30
N VAL A 176 -1.54 -0.94 10.52
CA VAL A 176 -0.70 -0.99 11.71
C VAL A 176 0.75 -0.90 11.27
N LEU A 177 1.47 0.03 11.87
CA LEU A 177 2.92 0.19 11.74
C LEU A 177 3.52 0.06 13.13
N LEU A 178 4.47 -0.84 13.27
CA LEU A 178 5.33 -0.93 14.44
C LEU A 178 6.75 -0.55 13.99
N GLU A 179 7.20 0.61 14.44
CA GLU A 179 8.53 1.10 14.10
C GLU A 179 9.59 0.44 14.98
N ASN A 180 10.72 0.06 14.36
CA ASN A 180 11.87 -0.55 15.04
C ASN A 180 11.50 -1.75 15.93
N SER A 181 10.60 -2.61 15.44
CA SER A 181 10.07 -3.75 16.20
C SER A 181 10.62 -5.10 15.74
N GLY A 182 11.45 -5.10 14.71
CA GLY A 182 11.82 -6.31 14.00
C GLY A 182 10.68 -6.82 13.11
N SER A 183 10.85 -8.00 12.53
CA SER A 183 9.88 -8.64 11.61
C SER A 183 9.26 -9.89 12.23
#